data_82ad992d690cfd0afe2ac6b73e7e2889
#
_entry.id   82ad992d690cfd0afe2ac6b73e7e2889
#
_cell.length_a   1.000
_cell.length_b   1.000
_cell.length_c   1.000
_cell.angle_alpha   90.00
_cell.angle_beta   90.00
_cell.angle_gamma   90.00
#
_symmetry.space_group_name_H-M   'P 1'
#
loop_
_entity.id
_entity.type
_entity.pdbx_description
1 polymer ?
#
loop_
_entity_poly.entity_id
_entity_poly.type
_entity_poly.pdbx_seq_one_letter_code
_entity_poly.pdbx_strand_id
1 'polypeptide(L)'
;MRREFERWMVKKERKKPNTAYQYAQSIDKVSNHYSNHAQRNVDLYRILDTDMLRKIKEDYSLHGKFSEFGGKGNGTIRNAVATYYRYRVEWALNSPIAVEEESVPLDNESKVSDDELTFNLSYERDLQSSMILQINTLFPEYQIFGGDTLEGVEFAINGKRIDILLEHKERSELLAIELKTGIGDFKVFGQIAMYLGLLEERFPGYDCSGVIVCGQVDESLSLACKMSDRVSVKQYNIQIVLTDHDPSRP
;
A
#
# COMPACT_ATOMS: atom_id res chain seq x y z
N MET A 1 -18.67 3.05 10.26
CA MET A 1 -17.50 3.39 9.41
C MET A 1 -17.18 4.90 9.41
N ARG A 2 -18.07 5.84 8.96
CA ARG A 2 -17.77 7.29 8.94
C ARG A 2 -17.35 7.85 10.30
N ARG A 3 -18.15 7.63 11.38
CA ARG A 3 -17.82 8.08 12.73
C ARG A 3 -16.55 7.44 13.31
N GLU A 4 -16.23 6.22 12.87
CA GLU A 4 -15.02 5.51 13.28
C GLU A 4 -13.80 6.14 12.60
N PHE A 5 -13.91 6.49 11.32
CA PHE A 5 -12.88 7.22 10.58
C PHE A 5 -12.60 8.59 11.21
N GLU A 6 -13.65 9.37 11.55
CA GLU A 6 -13.49 10.65 12.27
C GLU A 6 -12.75 10.47 13.61
N ARG A 7 -13.14 9.46 14.41
CA ARG A 7 -12.48 9.15 15.70
C ARG A 7 -11.04 8.72 15.51
N TRP A 8 -10.77 7.90 14.49
CA TRP A 8 -9.43 7.44 14.17
C TRP A 8 -8.51 8.62 13.82
N MET A 9 -8.97 9.53 12.96
CA MET A 9 -8.21 10.73 12.61
C MET A 9 -7.86 11.60 13.84
N VAL A 10 -8.80 11.74 14.79
CA VAL A 10 -8.53 12.52 15.99
C VAL A 10 -7.56 11.79 16.93
N LYS A 11 -7.73 10.48 17.12
CA LYS A 11 -6.94 9.69 18.06
C LYS A 11 -5.54 9.34 17.55
N LYS A 12 -5.45 8.87 16.32
CA LYS A 12 -4.21 8.36 15.71
C LYS A 12 -3.45 9.44 14.94
N GLU A 13 -4.13 10.18 14.07
CA GLU A 13 -3.55 11.22 13.22
C GLU A 13 -3.43 12.56 13.94
N ARG A 14 -3.92 12.68 15.17
CA ARG A 14 -3.93 13.91 15.98
C ARG A 14 -4.53 15.12 15.24
N LYS A 15 -5.43 14.87 14.30
CA LYS A 15 -6.15 15.93 13.56
C LYS A 15 -7.15 16.64 14.49
N LYS A 16 -7.35 17.92 14.25
CA LYS A 16 -8.41 18.66 14.97
C LYS A 16 -9.79 18.09 14.59
N PRO A 17 -10.78 18.03 15.50
CA PRO A 17 -12.12 17.49 15.22
C PRO A 17 -12.77 18.09 13.97
N ASN A 18 -12.63 19.41 13.77
CA ASN A 18 -13.15 20.09 12.59
C ASN A 18 -12.49 19.58 11.29
N THR A 19 -11.19 19.33 11.30
CA THR A 19 -10.47 18.77 10.13
C THR A 19 -10.95 17.35 9.85
N ALA A 20 -11.13 16.51 10.89
CA ALA A 20 -11.64 15.16 10.74
C ALA A 20 -13.06 15.16 10.13
N TYR A 21 -13.92 16.04 10.59
CA TYR A 21 -15.26 16.23 10.02
C TYR A 21 -15.23 16.66 8.54
N GLN A 22 -14.36 17.63 8.18
CA GLN A 22 -14.19 18.08 6.78
C GLN A 22 -13.70 16.96 5.86
N TYR A 23 -12.78 16.13 6.36
CA TYR A 23 -12.29 14.96 5.60
C TYR A 23 -13.40 13.93 5.39
N ALA A 24 -14.17 13.62 6.43
CA ALA A 24 -15.33 12.72 6.31
C ALA A 24 -16.37 13.24 5.31
N GLN A 25 -16.67 14.54 5.32
CA GLN A 25 -17.52 15.17 4.30
C GLN A 25 -16.92 15.07 2.90
N SER A 26 -15.60 15.14 2.78
CA SER A 26 -14.93 15.01 1.49
C SER A 26 -15.11 13.59 0.93
N ILE A 27 -15.08 12.55 1.77
CA ILE A 27 -15.38 11.17 1.35
C ILE A 27 -16.81 11.04 0.83
N ASP A 28 -17.80 11.69 1.48
CA ASP A 28 -19.17 11.71 0.97
C ASP A 28 -19.25 12.35 -0.42
N LYS A 29 -18.54 13.47 -0.63
CA LYS A 29 -18.46 14.14 -1.94
C LYS A 29 -17.82 13.26 -3.00
N VAL A 30 -16.76 12.52 -2.64
CA VAL A 30 -16.10 11.57 -3.53
C VAL A 30 -17.02 10.41 -3.87
N SER A 31 -17.77 9.86 -2.89
CA SER A 31 -18.75 8.80 -3.14
C SER A 31 -19.77 9.22 -4.18
N ASN A 32 -20.33 10.43 -4.05
CA ASN A 32 -21.29 10.98 -5.00
C ASN A 32 -20.68 11.23 -6.39
N HIS A 33 -19.48 11.84 -6.43
CA HIS A 33 -18.79 12.13 -7.69
C HIS A 33 -18.42 10.84 -8.42
N TYR A 34 -17.88 9.84 -7.72
CA TYR A 34 -17.50 8.55 -8.28
C TYR A 34 -18.73 7.77 -8.77
N SER A 35 -19.84 7.79 -8.01
CA SER A 35 -21.11 7.18 -8.40
C SER A 35 -21.62 7.70 -9.73
N ASN A 36 -21.59 9.02 -9.95
CA ASN A 36 -22.02 9.65 -11.19
C ASN A 36 -21.19 9.19 -12.40
N HIS A 37 -19.87 9.01 -12.21
CA HIS A 37 -18.98 8.56 -13.28
C HIS A 37 -19.06 7.04 -13.51
N ALA A 38 -19.29 6.26 -12.47
CA ALA A 38 -19.43 4.81 -12.57
C ALA A 38 -20.83 4.35 -13.00
N GLN A 39 -21.77 5.28 -13.12
CA GLN A 39 -23.20 5.01 -13.41
C GLN A 39 -23.84 3.97 -12.49
N ARG A 40 -23.35 3.90 -11.26
CA ARG A 40 -23.86 3.01 -10.20
C ARG A 40 -23.65 3.67 -8.84
N ASN A 41 -24.49 3.32 -7.87
CA ASN A 41 -24.36 3.84 -6.51
C ASN A 41 -23.12 3.23 -5.83
N VAL A 42 -22.15 4.09 -5.48
CA VAL A 42 -20.91 3.72 -4.80
C VAL A 42 -20.80 4.54 -3.51
N ASP A 43 -20.84 3.86 -2.38
CA ASP A 43 -20.55 4.45 -1.08
C ASP A 43 -19.17 3.98 -0.62
N LEU A 44 -18.19 4.89 -0.57
CA LEU A 44 -16.82 4.55 -0.19
C LEU A 44 -16.74 3.91 1.20
N TYR A 45 -17.64 4.28 2.11
CA TYR A 45 -17.66 3.69 3.45
C TYR A 45 -18.09 2.22 3.47
N ARG A 46 -18.73 1.73 2.42
CA ARG A 46 -19.16 0.33 2.27
C ARG A 46 -18.21 -0.53 1.44
N ILE A 47 -17.23 0.08 0.79
CA ILE A 47 -16.23 -0.67 0.03
C ILE A 47 -15.32 -1.39 1.03
N LEU A 48 -15.33 -2.72 1.02
CA LEU A 48 -14.42 -3.54 1.81
C LEU A 48 -13.11 -3.82 1.06
N ASP A 49 -13.18 -3.87 -0.25
CA ASP A 49 -12.06 -4.12 -1.14
C ASP A 49 -11.08 -2.92 -1.12
N THR A 50 -9.90 -3.17 -0.57
CA THR A 50 -8.82 -2.19 -0.47
C THR A 50 -8.21 -1.83 -1.82
N ASP A 51 -8.29 -2.74 -2.83
CA ASP A 51 -7.81 -2.46 -4.19
C ASP A 51 -8.71 -1.46 -4.91
N MET A 52 -10.00 -1.63 -4.75
CA MET A 52 -10.96 -0.65 -5.27
C MET A 52 -10.75 0.72 -4.62
N LEU A 53 -10.49 0.76 -3.31
CA LEU A 53 -10.19 2.02 -2.62
C LEU A 53 -8.86 2.62 -3.07
N ARG A 54 -7.85 1.80 -3.34
CA ARG A 54 -6.57 2.22 -3.91
C ARG A 54 -6.76 2.86 -5.27
N LYS A 55 -7.48 2.18 -6.16
CA LYS A 55 -7.80 2.72 -7.50
C LYS A 55 -8.53 4.06 -7.41
N ILE A 56 -9.48 4.18 -6.48
CA ILE A 56 -10.16 5.46 -6.23
C ILE A 56 -9.15 6.51 -5.73
N LYS A 57 -8.24 6.16 -4.81
CA LYS A 57 -7.17 7.07 -4.36
C LYS A 57 -6.33 7.57 -5.55
N GLU A 58 -5.93 6.68 -6.45
CA GLU A 58 -5.17 7.01 -7.66
C GLU A 58 -5.96 7.94 -8.60
N ASP A 59 -7.23 7.65 -8.82
CA ASP A 59 -8.12 8.47 -9.68
C ASP A 59 -8.24 9.92 -9.19
N TYR A 60 -8.16 10.15 -7.86
CA TYR A 60 -8.24 11.49 -7.26
C TYR A 60 -6.88 12.10 -6.92
N SER A 61 -5.77 11.44 -7.25
CA SER A 61 -4.40 11.95 -7.04
C SER A 61 -4.07 13.14 -7.99
N LEU A 62 -2.89 13.72 -7.84
CA LEU A 62 -2.42 14.85 -8.67
C LEU A 62 -2.47 14.59 -10.18
N HIS A 63 -2.20 13.35 -10.57
CA HIS A 63 -2.13 12.92 -11.98
C HIS A 63 -3.23 11.92 -12.33
N GLY A 64 -4.20 11.72 -11.43
CA GLY A 64 -5.29 10.78 -11.63
C GLY A 64 -6.39 11.33 -12.54
N LYS A 65 -7.27 10.45 -12.95
CA LYS A 65 -8.41 10.74 -13.84
C LYS A 65 -9.29 11.88 -13.33
N PHE A 66 -9.42 12.03 -12.02
CA PHE A 66 -10.24 13.05 -11.37
C PHE A 66 -9.40 14.05 -10.57
N SER A 67 -8.17 14.33 -11.04
CA SER A 67 -7.20 15.24 -10.38
C SER A 67 -7.77 16.63 -10.12
N GLU A 68 -8.58 17.17 -11.06
CA GLU A 68 -9.24 18.46 -10.90
C GLU A 68 -10.21 18.45 -9.71
N PHE A 69 -11.02 17.40 -9.56
CA PHE A 69 -11.92 17.25 -8.43
C PHE A 69 -11.15 17.01 -7.14
N GLY A 70 -10.11 16.20 -7.17
CA GLY A 70 -9.19 15.96 -6.06
C GLY A 70 -8.48 17.23 -5.56
N GLY A 71 -8.21 18.19 -6.46
CA GLY A 71 -7.60 19.49 -6.16
C GLY A 71 -8.51 20.48 -5.44
N LYS A 72 -9.83 20.27 -5.42
CA LYS A 72 -10.78 21.19 -4.77
C LYS A 72 -10.49 21.35 -3.27
N GLY A 73 -10.70 22.58 -2.78
CA GLY A 73 -10.42 22.94 -1.38
C GLY A 73 -8.93 22.89 -1.03
N ASN A 74 -8.07 23.36 -1.94
CA ASN A 74 -6.60 23.28 -1.81
C ASN A 74 -6.11 21.85 -1.58
N GLY A 75 -6.67 20.88 -2.32
CA GLY A 75 -6.29 19.48 -2.22
C GLY A 75 -6.92 18.72 -1.04
N THR A 76 -7.85 19.33 -0.32
CA THR A 76 -8.53 18.68 0.83
C THR A 76 -9.19 17.36 0.41
N ILE A 77 -9.80 17.29 -0.77
CA ILE A 77 -10.46 16.06 -1.26
C ILE A 77 -9.43 14.96 -1.46
N ARG A 78 -8.35 15.24 -2.17
CA ARG A 78 -7.26 14.28 -2.40
C ARG A 78 -6.67 13.76 -1.09
N ASN A 79 -6.36 14.68 -0.17
CA ASN A 79 -5.80 14.32 1.13
C ASN A 79 -6.81 13.51 1.98
N ALA A 80 -8.10 13.80 1.88
CA ALA A 80 -9.13 13.03 2.56
C ALA A 80 -9.22 11.59 2.03
N VAL A 81 -9.15 11.41 0.69
CA VAL A 81 -9.18 10.06 0.08
C VAL A 81 -7.93 9.26 0.48
N ALA A 82 -6.74 9.88 0.43
CA ALA A 82 -5.50 9.23 0.86
C ALA A 82 -5.55 8.83 2.35
N THR A 83 -6.05 9.72 3.21
CA THR A 83 -6.22 9.45 4.64
C THR A 83 -7.26 8.35 4.90
N TYR A 84 -8.36 8.33 4.13
CA TYR A 84 -9.37 7.28 4.23
C TYR A 84 -8.82 5.92 3.80
N TYR A 85 -8.04 5.87 2.73
CA TYR A 85 -7.35 4.65 2.30
C TYR A 85 -6.45 4.10 3.42
N ARG A 86 -5.61 4.93 4.06
CA ARG A 86 -4.77 4.52 5.21
C ARG A 86 -5.61 3.93 6.34
N TYR A 87 -6.68 4.63 6.73
CA TYR A 87 -7.60 4.14 7.75
C TYR A 87 -8.14 2.76 7.41
N ARG A 88 -8.52 2.54 6.16
CA ARG A 88 -9.10 1.25 5.71
C ARG A 88 -8.08 0.14 5.68
N VAL A 89 -6.84 0.43 5.27
CA VAL A 89 -5.73 -0.53 5.35
C VAL A 89 -5.47 -0.91 6.81
N GLU A 90 -5.35 0.07 7.71
CA GLU A 90 -5.16 -0.21 9.15
C GLU A 90 -6.36 -0.96 9.76
N TRP A 91 -7.58 -0.61 9.36
CA TRP A 91 -8.79 -1.28 9.83
C TRP A 91 -8.82 -2.76 9.37
N ALA A 92 -8.48 -3.04 8.12
CA ALA A 92 -8.44 -4.40 7.59
C ALA A 92 -7.41 -5.27 8.33
N LEU A 93 -6.27 -4.70 8.71
CA LEU A 93 -5.22 -5.39 9.47
C LEU A 93 -5.62 -5.67 10.92
N ASN A 94 -6.47 -4.84 11.53
CA ASN A 94 -6.87 -4.95 12.94
C ASN A 94 -8.25 -5.59 13.12
N SER A 95 -8.97 -5.91 12.04
CA SER A 95 -10.26 -6.60 12.12
C SER A 95 -10.02 -8.12 12.22
N PRO A 96 -10.64 -8.83 13.18
CA PRO A 96 -10.64 -10.28 13.16
C PRO A 96 -11.30 -10.74 11.85
N ILE A 97 -10.59 -11.58 11.10
CA ILE A 97 -11.04 -12.15 9.85
C ILE A 97 -12.31 -12.95 10.14
N ALA A 98 -13.46 -12.44 9.73
CA ALA A 98 -14.66 -13.25 9.59
C ALA A 98 -14.45 -14.11 8.34
N VAL A 99 -14.00 -15.34 8.55
CA VAL A 99 -14.00 -16.37 7.51
C VAL A 99 -15.46 -16.74 7.29
N GLU A 100 -16.10 -16.18 6.28
CA GLU A 100 -17.31 -16.78 5.72
C GLU A 100 -16.88 -18.00 4.88
N GLU A 101 -17.07 -19.18 5.44
CA GLU A 101 -16.98 -20.45 4.72
C GLU A 101 -18.13 -20.51 3.69
N GLU A 102 -17.87 -20.16 2.45
CA GLU A 102 -18.66 -20.66 1.34
C GLU A 102 -18.09 -22.00 0.87
N SER A 103 -18.79 -23.05 1.22
CA SER A 103 -18.58 -24.41 0.75
C SER A 103 -18.84 -24.52 -0.76
N VAL A 104 -17.80 -24.80 -1.54
CA VAL A 104 -17.88 -25.18 -2.95
C VAL A 104 -17.49 -26.65 -3.11
N PRO A 105 -18.24 -27.46 -3.89
CA PRO A 105 -18.01 -28.90 -4.02
C PRO A 105 -16.75 -29.19 -4.85
N LEU A 106 -16.06 -30.23 -4.42
CA LEU A 106 -14.94 -30.84 -5.13
C LEU A 106 -15.40 -31.48 -6.44
N ASP A 107 -14.81 -31.08 -7.56
CA ASP A 107 -14.59 -31.94 -8.70
C ASP A 107 -13.23 -31.69 -9.33
N ASN A 108 -12.53 -32.83 -9.58
CA ASN A 108 -11.16 -32.90 -10.07
C ASN A 108 -11.04 -32.49 -11.53
N GLU A 109 -10.04 -31.68 -11.87
CA GLU A 109 -9.07 -31.98 -12.94
C GLU A 109 -7.98 -30.91 -13.02
N SER A 110 -6.74 -31.36 -13.13
CA SER A 110 -5.47 -30.66 -13.13
C SER A 110 -5.36 -29.48 -14.10
N LYS A 111 -5.29 -28.26 -13.52
CA LYS A 111 -4.66 -27.07 -14.13
C LYS A 111 -3.88 -26.38 -13.02
N VAL A 112 -2.62 -25.99 -13.31
CA VAL A 112 -1.81 -25.11 -12.44
C VAL A 112 -2.68 -23.89 -12.16
N SER A 113 -3.11 -23.76 -10.92
CA SER A 113 -4.35 -23.07 -10.59
C SER A 113 -4.16 -21.59 -10.34
N ASP A 114 -5.16 -20.82 -10.80
CA ASP A 114 -5.38 -19.42 -10.40
C ASP A 114 -5.37 -19.21 -8.87
N ASP A 115 -5.57 -20.26 -8.07
CA ASP A 115 -5.56 -20.24 -6.61
C ASP A 115 -4.17 -19.98 -6.02
N GLU A 116 -3.09 -20.52 -6.61
CA GLU A 116 -1.73 -20.27 -6.15
C GLU A 116 -1.30 -18.82 -6.43
N LEU A 117 -1.74 -18.25 -7.54
CA LEU A 117 -1.56 -16.84 -7.89
C LEU A 117 -2.38 -15.93 -6.96
N THR A 118 -3.61 -16.30 -6.65
CA THR A 118 -4.50 -15.52 -5.77
C THR A 118 -4.00 -15.53 -4.32
N PHE A 119 -3.51 -16.70 -3.86
CA PHE A 119 -2.93 -16.86 -2.53
C PHE A 119 -1.63 -16.04 -2.37
N ASN A 120 -0.74 -16.11 -3.35
CA ASN A 120 0.50 -15.33 -3.35
C ASN A 120 0.25 -13.83 -3.41
N LEU A 121 -0.71 -13.37 -4.20
CA LEU A 121 -1.09 -11.95 -4.27
C LEU A 121 -1.68 -11.41 -2.96
N SER A 122 -2.43 -12.24 -2.22
CA SER A 122 -2.93 -11.90 -0.90
C SER A 122 -1.78 -11.72 0.10
N TYR A 123 -0.80 -12.61 0.09
CA TYR A 123 0.37 -12.55 0.99
C TYR A 123 1.30 -11.37 0.67
N GLU A 124 1.53 -11.03 -0.59
CA GLU A 124 2.35 -9.85 -0.94
C GLU A 124 1.71 -8.56 -0.43
N ARG A 125 0.39 -8.48 -0.51
CA ARG A 125 -0.39 -7.34 -0.02
C ARG A 125 -0.35 -7.21 1.50
N ASP A 126 -0.44 -8.34 2.21
CA ASP A 126 -0.36 -8.37 3.66
C ASP A 126 1.05 -7.99 4.15
N LEU A 127 2.08 -8.47 3.45
CA LEU A 127 3.47 -8.09 3.69
C LEU A 127 3.67 -6.59 3.46
N GLN A 128 3.20 -6.06 2.33
CA GLN A 128 3.26 -4.64 2.00
C GLN A 128 2.58 -3.78 3.08
N SER A 129 1.36 -4.14 3.47
CA SER A 129 0.60 -3.44 4.48
C SER A 129 1.30 -3.46 5.84
N SER A 130 1.84 -4.61 6.23
CA SER A 130 2.60 -4.77 7.47
C SER A 130 3.88 -3.94 7.47
N MET A 131 4.57 -3.85 6.34
CA MET A 131 5.76 -3.01 6.20
C MET A 131 5.43 -1.52 6.25
N ILE A 132 4.35 -1.08 5.58
CA ILE A 132 3.91 0.32 5.60
C ILE A 132 3.64 0.79 7.03
N LEU A 133 3.01 -0.03 7.87
CA LEU A 133 2.75 0.29 9.28
C LEU A 133 4.02 0.41 10.11
N GLN A 134 5.07 -0.30 9.73
CA GLN A 134 6.33 -0.37 10.46
C GLN A 134 7.47 0.41 9.76
N ILE A 135 7.16 1.21 8.74
CA ILE A 135 8.19 1.82 7.88
C ILE A 135 9.20 2.64 8.68
N ASN A 136 8.75 3.41 9.67
CA ASN A 136 9.61 4.22 10.53
C ASN A 136 10.54 3.39 11.43
N THR A 137 10.20 2.13 11.69
CA THR A 137 11.04 1.19 12.46
C THR A 137 12.00 0.45 11.53
N LEU A 138 11.51 0.03 10.35
CA LEU A 138 12.29 -0.75 9.38
C LEU A 138 13.29 0.12 8.62
N PHE A 139 12.93 1.37 8.35
CA PHE A 139 13.72 2.35 7.60
C PHE A 139 13.64 3.72 8.28
N PRO A 140 14.30 3.92 9.44
CA PRO A 140 14.10 5.11 10.28
C PRO A 140 14.52 6.43 9.63
N GLU A 141 15.45 6.40 8.68
CA GLU A 141 15.93 7.59 7.95
C GLU A 141 15.00 7.97 6.78
N TYR A 142 14.06 7.09 6.42
CA TYR A 142 13.17 7.27 5.29
C TYR A 142 11.72 7.48 5.74
N GLN A 143 10.93 8.03 4.84
CA GLN A 143 9.48 8.07 4.90
C GLN A 143 8.89 7.61 3.57
N ILE A 144 7.61 7.27 3.53
CA ILE A 144 6.94 6.95 2.26
C ILE A 144 6.94 8.20 1.39
N PHE A 145 7.33 8.05 0.11
CA PHE A 145 7.35 9.16 -0.84
C PHE A 145 5.99 9.87 -0.89
N GLY A 146 6.02 11.20 -0.87
CA GLY A 146 4.83 12.05 -0.74
C GLY A 146 4.28 12.14 0.69
N GLY A 147 4.98 11.63 1.68
CA GLY A 147 4.65 11.76 3.10
C GLY A 147 3.23 11.27 3.42
N ASP A 148 2.40 12.16 3.99
CA ASP A 148 1.02 11.85 4.40
C ASP A 148 0.10 11.41 3.25
N THR A 149 0.45 11.64 2.00
CA THR A 149 -0.36 11.24 0.84
C THR A 149 -0.16 9.78 0.46
N LEU A 150 0.90 9.15 0.96
CA LEU A 150 1.31 7.78 0.63
C LEU A 150 1.43 7.53 -0.89
N GLU A 151 1.87 8.54 -1.64
CA GLU A 151 2.06 8.40 -3.10
C GLU A 151 3.08 7.31 -3.44
N GLY A 152 4.02 7.04 -2.53
CA GLY A 152 5.02 5.99 -2.67
C GLY A 152 4.47 4.55 -2.54
N VAL A 153 3.22 4.34 -2.12
CA VAL A 153 2.64 3.00 -2.07
C VAL A 153 2.09 2.65 -3.44
N GLU A 154 2.57 1.53 -4.03
CA GLU A 154 2.22 1.16 -5.40
C GLU A 154 2.52 2.30 -6.39
N PHE A 155 3.73 2.84 -6.29
CA PHE A 155 4.12 4.01 -7.06
C PHE A 155 4.13 3.73 -8.56
N ALA A 156 3.27 4.45 -9.30
CA ALA A 156 3.15 4.29 -10.74
C ALA A 156 4.25 5.08 -11.49
N ILE A 157 5.02 4.39 -12.33
CA ILE A 157 6.06 4.97 -13.16
C ILE A 157 6.12 4.28 -14.54
N ASN A 158 5.96 5.04 -15.62
CA ASN A 158 6.01 4.55 -16.99
C ASN A 158 5.23 3.23 -17.24
N GLY A 159 3.99 3.15 -16.72
CA GLY A 159 3.14 1.97 -16.85
C GLY A 159 3.57 0.76 -16.02
N LYS A 160 4.59 0.92 -15.18
CA LYS A 160 5.05 -0.02 -14.17
C LYS A 160 4.65 0.45 -12.78
N ARG A 161 4.90 -0.37 -11.77
CA ARG A 161 4.50 -0.08 -10.41
C ARG A 161 5.56 -0.59 -9.44
N ILE A 162 6.04 0.29 -8.58
CA ILE A 162 6.97 -0.01 -7.49
C ILE A 162 6.10 -0.28 -6.25
N ASP A 163 6.32 -1.39 -5.56
CA ASP A 163 5.50 -1.76 -4.41
C ASP A 163 5.53 -0.69 -3.32
N ILE A 164 6.72 -0.24 -2.92
CA ILE A 164 6.89 0.87 -1.98
C ILE A 164 8.05 1.73 -2.46
N LEU A 165 7.80 3.02 -2.65
CA LEU A 165 8.83 4.03 -2.86
C LEU A 165 8.97 4.87 -1.60
N LEU A 166 10.18 4.96 -1.08
CA LEU A 166 10.53 5.80 0.07
C LEU A 166 11.38 6.97 -0.38
N GLU A 167 11.30 8.07 0.36
CA GLU A 167 12.20 9.21 0.25
C GLU A 167 12.96 9.41 1.56
N HIS A 168 14.23 9.75 1.49
CA HIS A 168 15.02 10.06 2.66
C HIS A 168 14.54 11.39 3.28
N LYS A 169 14.46 11.45 4.61
CA LYS A 169 13.91 12.60 5.33
C LYS A 169 14.72 13.90 5.18
N GLU A 170 16.03 13.78 4.92
CA GLU A 170 16.95 14.90 4.90
C GLU A 170 17.79 15.03 3.63
N ARG A 171 17.89 13.96 2.82
CA ARG A 171 18.74 13.88 1.62
C ARG A 171 17.90 13.66 0.38
N SER A 172 18.41 14.08 -0.78
CA SER A 172 17.78 13.79 -2.08
C SER A 172 18.05 12.34 -2.48
N GLU A 173 17.43 11.39 -1.74
CA GLU A 173 17.57 9.96 -1.98
C GLU A 173 16.20 9.29 -2.07
N LEU A 174 16.07 8.38 -3.01
CA LEU A 174 14.90 7.52 -3.19
C LEU A 174 15.28 6.06 -2.99
N LEU A 175 14.44 5.33 -2.27
CA LEU A 175 14.60 3.90 -2.04
C LEU A 175 13.38 3.15 -2.57
N ALA A 176 13.57 2.41 -3.66
CA ALA A 176 12.55 1.52 -4.20
C ALA A 176 12.55 0.19 -3.45
N ILE A 177 11.40 -0.28 -3.03
CA ILE A 177 11.23 -1.59 -2.38
C ILE A 177 10.36 -2.47 -3.28
N GLU A 178 10.85 -3.66 -3.58
CA GLU A 178 10.12 -4.72 -4.27
C GLU A 178 9.89 -5.89 -3.32
N LEU A 179 8.68 -6.42 -3.27
CA LEU A 179 8.26 -7.47 -2.34
C LEU A 179 8.06 -8.79 -3.07
N LYS A 180 8.48 -9.88 -2.42
CA LYS A 180 8.21 -11.25 -2.85
C LYS A 180 7.90 -12.12 -1.64
N THR A 181 6.72 -12.71 -1.61
CA THR A 181 6.31 -13.55 -0.46
C THR A 181 7.02 -14.89 -0.39
N GLY A 182 7.50 -15.38 -1.51
CA GLY A 182 8.23 -16.65 -1.61
C GLY A 182 9.73 -16.46 -1.80
N ILE A 183 10.28 -17.24 -2.73
CA ILE A 183 11.70 -17.23 -3.09
C ILE A 183 11.94 -16.11 -4.10
N GLY A 184 12.86 -15.20 -3.78
CA GLY A 184 13.34 -14.19 -4.72
C GLY A 184 14.41 -14.78 -5.64
N ASP A 185 14.24 -14.62 -6.96
CA ASP A 185 15.17 -15.04 -8.01
C ASP A 185 15.77 -13.82 -8.75
N PHE A 186 16.68 -14.07 -9.72
CA PHE A 186 17.31 -13.01 -10.49
C PHE A 186 16.33 -12.09 -11.26
N LYS A 187 15.11 -12.54 -11.51
CA LYS A 187 14.12 -11.73 -12.24
C LYS A 187 13.67 -10.50 -11.42
N VAL A 188 13.57 -10.67 -10.11
CA VAL A 188 13.24 -9.54 -9.23
C VAL A 188 14.37 -8.50 -9.18
N PHE A 189 15.63 -8.93 -9.34
CA PHE A 189 16.76 -8.00 -9.51
C PHE A 189 16.60 -7.18 -10.80
N GLY A 190 16.27 -7.83 -11.92
CA GLY A 190 16.00 -7.13 -13.18
C GLY A 190 14.85 -6.13 -13.07
N GLN A 191 13.82 -6.45 -12.30
CA GLN A 191 12.68 -5.59 -12.06
C GLN A 191 13.09 -4.32 -11.28
N ILE A 192 13.78 -4.48 -10.16
CA ILE A 192 14.22 -3.33 -9.36
C ILE A 192 15.27 -2.49 -10.07
N ALA A 193 16.20 -3.09 -10.81
CA ALA A 193 17.18 -2.36 -11.61
C ALA A 193 16.51 -1.47 -12.67
N MET A 194 15.46 -1.97 -13.33
CA MET A 194 14.62 -1.18 -14.24
C MET A 194 13.96 -0.01 -13.52
N TYR A 195 13.43 -0.22 -12.31
CA TYR A 195 12.81 0.85 -11.53
C TYR A 195 13.80 1.96 -11.18
N LEU A 196 15.05 1.60 -10.82
CA LEU A 196 16.07 2.60 -10.53
C LEU A 196 16.35 3.48 -11.74
N GLY A 197 16.48 2.88 -12.94
CA GLY A 197 16.66 3.65 -14.17
C GLY A 197 15.49 4.61 -14.45
N LEU A 198 14.25 4.15 -14.25
CA LEU A 198 13.06 4.99 -14.44
C LEU A 198 12.97 6.13 -13.40
N LEU A 199 13.40 5.86 -12.15
CA LEU A 199 13.43 6.88 -11.10
C LEU A 199 14.47 7.95 -11.39
N GLU A 200 15.65 7.59 -11.86
CA GLU A 200 16.71 8.53 -12.26
C GLU A 200 16.26 9.46 -13.39
N GLU A 201 15.56 8.92 -14.39
CA GLU A 201 14.98 9.76 -15.46
C GLU A 201 13.92 10.73 -14.93
N ARG A 202 13.07 10.27 -14.01
CA ARG A 202 11.95 11.06 -13.51
C ARG A 202 12.35 12.07 -12.45
N PHE A 203 13.36 11.77 -11.66
CA PHE A 203 13.84 12.58 -10.54
C PHE A 203 15.34 12.87 -10.68
N PRO A 204 15.76 13.68 -11.68
CA PRO A 204 17.15 14.02 -11.84
C PRO A 204 17.68 14.75 -10.60
N GLY A 205 18.81 14.27 -10.08
CA GLY A 205 19.42 14.82 -8.85
C GLY A 205 19.08 14.06 -7.57
N TYR A 206 18.25 13.01 -7.66
CA TYR A 206 18.07 12.07 -6.57
C TYR A 206 19.00 10.86 -6.72
N ASP A 207 19.55 10.42 -5.61
CA ASP A 207 20.29 9.16 -5.55
C ASP A 207 19.29 8.02 -5.36
N CYS A 208 19.24 7.09 -6.32
CA CYS A 208 18.23 6.03 -6.34
C CYS A 208 18.85 4.69 -5.97
N SER A 209 18.30 4.03 -4.99
CA SER A 209 18.70 2.69 -4.54
C SER A 209 17.49 1.77 -4.38
N GLY A 210 17.74 0.45 -4.26
CA GLY A 210 16.69 -0.55 -4.21
C GLY A 210 16.88 -1.59 -3.12
N VAL A 211 15.75 -2.05 -2.57
CA VAL A 211 15.69 -3.16 -1.62
C VAL A 211 14.71 -4.20 -2.14
N ILE A 212 15.17 -5.43 -2.27
CA ILE A 212 14.30 -6.59 -2.49
C ILE A 212 14.01 -7.20 -1.13
N VAL A 213 12.74 -7.36 -0.80
CA VAL A 213 12.30 -8.02 0.44
C VAL A 213 11.61 -9.32 0.05
N CYS A 214 12.16 -10.46 0.47
CA CYS A 214 11.61 -11.77 0.12
C CYS A 214 11.65 -12.75 1.30
N GLY A 215 10.86 -13.83 1.21
CA GLY A 215 10.86 -14.88 2.22
C GLY A 215 12.15 -15.71 2.23
N GLN A 216 12.67 -16.01 1.04
CA GLN A 216 13.92 -16.73 0.84
C GLN A 216 14.69 -16.13 -0.34
N VAL A 217 16.00 -16.27 -0.32
CA VAL A 217 16.91 -15.80 -1.38
C VAL A 217 17.49 -17.01 -2.09
N ASP A 218 17.31 -17.11 -3.40
CA ASP A 218 17.98 -18.13 -4.16
C ASP A 218 19.41 -17.72 -4.55
N GLU A 219 20.20 -18.66 -5.06
CA GLU A 219 21.58 -18.42 -5.46
C GLU A 219 21.67 -17.40 -6.61
N SER A 220 20.72 -17.44 -7.56
CA SER A 220 20.73 -16.54 -8.72
C SER A 220 20.52 -15.09 -8.31
N LEU A 221 19.64 -14.82 -7.34
CA LEU A 221 19.44 -13.48 -6.78
C LEU A 221 20.68 -13.01 -6.01
N SER A 222 21.26 -13.90 -5.19
CA SER A 222 22.52 -13.60 -4.48
C SER A 222 23.64 -13.19 -5.41
N LEU A 223 23.81 -13.90 -6.55
CA LEU A 223 24.80 -13.59 -7.55
C LEU A 223 24.50 -12.27 -8.27
N ALA A 224 23.23 -12.03 -8.64
CA ALA A 224 22.82 -10.82 -9.32
C ALA A 224 23.08 -9.57 -8.46
N CYS A 225 22.78 -9.61 -7.16
CA CYS A 225 23.00 -8.48 -6.26
C CYS A 225 24.47 -8.13 -6.02
N LYS A 226 25.41 -9.06 -6.24
CA LYS A 226 26.85 -8.75 -6.20
C LYS A 226 27.31 -7.81 -7.33
N MET A 227 26.49 -7.65 -8.37
CA MET A 227 26.80 -6.82 -9.53
C MET A 227 26.41 -5.35 -9.36
N SER A 228 25.79 -4.97 -8.24
CA SER A 228 25.36 -3.60 -8.00
C SER A 228 25.35 -3.27 -6.51
N ASP A 229 26.08 -2.22 -6.15
CA ASP A 229 26.08 -1.68 -4.78
C ASP A 229 24.79 -0.93 -4.43
N ARG A 230 23.92 -0.71 -5.41
CA ARG A 230 22.69 0.05 -5.27
C ARG A 230 21.47 -0.81 -4.94
N VAL A 231 21.59 -2.13 -5.03
CA VAL A 231 20.51 -3.07 -4.76
C VAL A 231 20.91 -4.00 -3.64
N SER A 232 20.11 -4.01 -2.59
CA SER A 232 20.27 -4.91 -1.44
C SER A 232 19.09 -5.86 -1.31
N VAL A 233 19.28 -6.96 -0.61
CA VAL A 233 18.25 -7.96 -0.33
C VAL A 233 18.07 -8.08 1.18
N LYS A 234 16.81 -8.11 1.61
CA LYS A 234 16.40 -8.37 2.99
C LYS A 234 15.44 -9.55 3.02
N GLN A 235 15.63 -10.44 3.97
CA GLN A 235 14.66 -11.51 4.24
C GLN A 235 13.73 -11.08 5.37
N TYR A 236 12.43 -11.35 5.21
CA TYR A 236 11.46 -11.15 6.27
C TYR A 236 11.14 -12.46 7.00
N ASN A 237 10.74 -12.36 8.27
CA ASN A 237 10.19 -13.45 9.06
C ASN A 237 8.88 -12.98 9.71
N ILE A 238 7.91 -13.89 9.77
CA ILE A 238 6.63 -13.64 10.44
C ILE A 238 6.67 -14.33 11.81
N GLN A 239 6.41 -13.57 12.86
CA GLN A 239 6.28 -14.08 14.21
C GLN A 239 4.82 -13.94 14.67
N ILE A 240 4.23 -15.04 15.13
CA ILE A 240 2.89 -15.06 15.71
C ILE A 240 3.06 -15.03 17.23
N VAL A 241 2.47 -14.03 17.88
CA VAL A 241 2.44 -13.91 19.34
C VAL A 241 1.01 -14.15 19.80
N LEU A 242 0.85 -15.14 20.68
CA LEU A 242 -0.43 -15.42 21.32
C LEU A 242 -0.41 -14.82 22.72
N THR A 243 -1.50 -14.12 23.07
CA THR A 243 -1.72 -13.59 24.43
C THR A 243 -3.02 -14.15 24.97
N ASP A 244 -3.02 -14.55 26.25
CA ASP A 244 -4.25 -15.00 26.88
C ASP A 244 -5.25 -13.86 26.97
N HIS A 245 -6.49 -14.13 26.59
CA HIS A 245 -7.59 -13.19 26.77
C HIS A 245 -8.14 -13.33 28.19
N ASP A 246 -8.01 -12.28 29.00
CA ASP A 246 -8.65 -12.19 30.30
C ASP A 246 -10.07 -11.62 30.13
N PRO A 247 -11.12 -12.45 30.24
CA PRO A 247 -12.51 -12.00 30.06
C PRO A 247 -12.99 -11.04 31.16
N SER A 248 -12.21 -10.83 32.23
CA SER A 248 -12.51 -9.89 33.30
C SER A 248 -12.01 -8.47 33.07
N ARG A 249 -11.21 -8.25 31.99
CA ARG A 249 -10.76 -6.92 31.57
C ARG A 249 -11.57 -6.42 30.39
N PRO A 250 -12.29 -5.29 30.53
CA PRO A 250 -13.10 -4.70 29.45
C PRO A 250 -12.26 -4.16 28.28
#